data_109d7d472c72fc7097c4c8dd592172af
#
_entry.id   109d7d472c72fc7097c4c8dd592172af
#
_cell.length_a   1.000
_cell.length_b   1.000
_cell.length_c   1.000
_cell.angle_alpha   90.00
_cell.angle_beta   90.00
_cell.angle_gamma   90.00
#
_symmetry.space_group_name_H-M   'P 1'
#
loop_
_entity.id
_entity.type
_entity.pdbx_description
1 polymer ?
#
loop_
_entity_poly.entity_id
_entity_poly.type
_entity_poly.pdbx_seq_one_letter_code
_entity_poly.pdbx_strand_id
1 'polypeptide(L)'
;NQKEQDLFRPITIADYFFVKSKLFAQNNLQKDEQQLFNNLFEIMLSSLSKPDLLIYLYSNVDRLQQNIKKRGREFEQEIKDEYLQNIQNRYLDYLRKQNHFPVLLLDISKVDFKEDEKVYSRIKQLLENPYELGVYQFNLAEPML
;
A
#
# COMPACT_ATOMS: atom_id res chain seq x y z
N ASN A 1 0.46 -16.47 10.03
CA ASN A 1 1.63 -17.30 9.64
C ASN A 1 2.82 -16.49 9.09
N GLN A 2 3.08 -15.30 9.67
CA GLN A 2 4.30 -14.52 9.38
C GLN A 2 5.47 -14.89 10.33
N LYS A 3 5.30 -15.85 11.24
CA LYS A 3 6.30 -16.17 12.28
C LYS A 3 7.31 -17.27 11.91
N GLU A 4 7.10 -17.99 10.82
CA GLU A 4 8.06 -18.98 10.35
C GLU A 4 8.71 -18.44 9.08
N GLN A 5 9.78 -17.65 9.24
CA GLN A 5 10.72 -17.43 8.14
C GLN A 5 11.36 -18.79 7.82
N ASP A 6 11.03 -19.31 6.66
CA ASP A 6 11.71 -20.46 6.09
C ASP A 6 13.19 -20.06 5.89
N LEU A 7 14.08 -20.66 6.67
CA LEU A 7 15.54 -20.38 6.64
C LEU A 7 16.16 -20.53 5.26
N PHE A 8 15.43 -21.14 4.32
CA PHE A 8 15.87 -21.37 2.93
C PHE A 8 15.29 -20.36 1.93
N ARG A 9 14.44 -19.41 2.37
CA ARG A 9 13.85 -18.38 1.50
C ARG A 9 14.37 -17.00 1.91
N PRO A 10 15.23 -16.38 1.11
CA PRO A 10 15.87 -15.11 1.46
C PRO A 10 14.88 -13.92 1.41
N ILE A 11 13.72 -14.07 0.75
CA ILE A 11 12.75 -12.97 0.56
C ILE A 11 11.33 -13.46 0.88
N THR A 12 10.60 -12.69 1.69
CA THR A 12 9.19 -12.89 1.94
C THR A 12 8.41 -11.71 1.38
N ILE A 13 7.44 -11.98 0.51
CA ILE A 13 6.52 -10.97 -0.03
C ILE A 13 5.16 -11.18 0.62
N ALA A 14 4.60 -10.12 1.21
CA ALA A 14 3.27 -10.12 1.82
C ALA A 14 2.37 -9.08 1.15
N ASP A 15 1.19 -9.48 0.72
CA ASP A 15 0.16 -8.59 0.16
C ASP A 15 -0.70 -7.93 1.26
N TYR A 16 -0.62 -8.42 2.49
CA TYR A 16 -1.36 -7.88 3.61
C TYR A 16 -0.50 -6.97 4.48
N PHE A 17 -0.97 -5.72 4.64
CA PHE A 17 -0.38 -4.76 5.56
C PHE A 17 -1.38 -4.38 6.65
N PHE A 18 -1.06 -4.71 7.90
CA PHE A 18 -1.98 -4.57 9.04
C PHE A 18 -2.49 -3.14 9.25
N VAL A 19 -1.68 -2.12 8.94
CA VAL A 19 -2.08 -0.70 9.03
C VAL A 19 -3.28 -0.37 8.12
N LYS A 20 -3.52 -1.15 7.07
CA LYS A 20 -4.73 -1.03 6.24
C LYS A 20 -6.00 -1.02 7.08
N SER A 21 -6.11 -1.92 8.05
CA SER A 21 -7.27 -1.99 8.95
C SER A 21 -7.46 -0.71 9.77
N LYS A 22 -6.36 -0.09 10.25
CA LYS A 22 -6.39 1.18 10.97
C LYS A 22 -6.93 2.32 10.11
N LEU A 23 -6.44 2.43 8.88
CA LEU A 23 -6.83 3.51 7.96
C LEU A 23 -8.31 3.40 7.54
N PHE A 24 -8.80 2.19 7.30
CA PHE A 24 -10.22 1.96 7.03
C PHE A 24 -11.10 2.20 8.25
N ALA A 25 -10.68 1.78 9.44
CA ALA A 25 -11.40 2.04 10.68
C ALA A 25 -11.53 3.54 10.94
N GLN A 26 -10.46 4.32 10.75
CA GLN A 26 -10.49 5.78 10.89
C GLN A 26 -11.46 6.48 9.91
N ASN A 27 -11.74 5.86 8.78
CA ASN A 27 -12.67 6.40 7.80
C ASN A 27 -14.14 6.05 8.09
N ASN A 28 -14.39 4.94 8.80
CA ASN A 28 -15.72 4.33 8.93
C ASN A 28 -16.26 4.33 10.36
N LEU A 29 -15.41 4.49 11.39
CA LEU A 29 -15.82 4.45 12.80
C LEU A 29 -16.10 5.85 13.37
N GLN A 30 -16.98 5.90 14.37
CA GLN A 30 -17.19 7.10 15.20
C GLN A 30 -16.01 7.33 16.16
N LYS A 31 -15.92 8.55 16.73
CA LYS A 31 -14.75 8.97 17.53
C LYS A 31 -14.41 8.01 18.70
N ASP A 32 -15.44 7.59 19.45
CA ASP A 32 -15.24 6.72 20.62
C ASP A 32 -14.79 5.31 20.19
N GLU A 33 -15.38 4.81 19.12
CA GLU A 33 -15.00 3.53 18.51
C GLU A 33 -13.58 3.58 17.93
N GLN A 34 -13.20 4.71 17.33
CA GLN A 34 -11.85 4.93 16.82
C GLN A 34 -10.80 4.86 17.92
N GLN A 35 -11.08 5.44 19.10
CA GLN A 35 -10.14 5.42 20.21
C GLN A 35 -9.91 4.00 20.74
N LEU A 36 -10.99 3.25 20.93
CA LEU A 36 -10.92 1.85 21.35
C LEU A 36 -10.16 1.01 20.33
N PHE A 37 -10.47 1.19 19.06
CA PHE A 37 -9.79 0.49 17.96
C PHE A 37 -8.29 0.83 17.92
N ASN A 38 -7.92 2.10 18.06
CA ASN A 38 -6.52 2.52 18.06
C ASN A 38 -5.73 1.88 19.21
N ASN A 39 -6.29 1.82 20.42
CA ASN A 39 -5.64 1.19 21.57
C ASN A 39 -5.38 -0.31 21.32
N LEU A 40 -6.39 -1.01 20.82
CA LEU A 40 -6.26 -2.43 20.47
C LEU A 40 -5.26 -2.64 19.33
N PHE A 41 -5.27 -1.75 18.33
CA PHE A 41 -4.38 -1.78 17.19
C PHE A 41 -2.91 -1.64 17.59
N GLU A 42 -2.57 -0.70 18.49
CA GLU A 42 -1.18 -0.51 18.97
C GLU A 42 -0.66 -1.75 19.72
N ILE A 43 -1.51 -2.39 20.52
CA ILE A 43 -1.15 -3.65 21.20
C ILE A 43 -0.84 -4.75 20.15
N MET A 44 -1.68 -4.89 19.13
CA MET A 44 -1.48 -5.89 18.09
C MET A 44 -0.26 -5.57 17.20
N LEU A 45 -0.06 -4.29 16.85
CA LEU A 45 1.05 -3.85 16.01
C LEU A 45 2.41 -4.12 16.67
N SER A 46 2.51 -3.96 17.98
CA SER A 46 3.76 -4.22 18.73
C SER A 46 4.25 -5.67 18.61
N SER A 47 3.36 -6.60 18.31
CA SER A 47 3.67 -8.03 18.14
C SER A 47 3.95 -8.46 16.69
N LEU A 48 3.77 -7.55 15.72
CA LEU A 48 3.97 -7.85 14.30
C LEU A 48 5.39 -7.47 13.85
N SER A 49 5.94 -8.28 12.94
CA SER A 49 7.20 -7.95 12.27
C SER A 49 7.01 -6.75 11.34
N LYS A 50 7.94 -5.80 11.40
CA LYS A 50 7.96 -4.67 10.48
C LYS A 50 8.50 -5.13 9.13
N PRO A 51 8.01 -4.57 8.01
CA PRO A 51 8.60 -4.84 6.71
C PRO A 51 9.98 -4.18 6.58
N ASP A 52 10.90 -4.80 5.86
CA ASP A 52 12.19 -4.20 5.49
C ASP A 52 12.00 -3.13 4.40
N LEU A 53 11.00 -3.29 3.55
CA LEU A 53 10.58 -2.34 2.52
C LEU A 53 9.06 -2.46 2.32
N LEU A 54 8.35 -1.34 2.33
CA LEU A 54 6.95 -1.29 1.96
C LEU A 54 6.80 -0.70 0.55
N ILE A 55 6.07 -1.40 -0.31
CA ILE A 55 5.76 -0.93 -1.66
C ILE A 55 4.29 -0.51 -1.69
N TYR A 56 4.06 0.76 -2.02
CA TYR A 56 2.73 1.30 -2.22
C TYR A 56 2.49 1.55 -3.71
N LEU A 57 1.62 0.76 -4.31
CA LEU A 57 1.20 0.94 -5.70
C LEU A 57 0.12 2.03 -5.73
N TYR A 58 0.54 3.24 -6.10
CA TYR A 58 -0.36 4.38 -6.26
C TYR A 58 -1.07 4.31 -7.61
N SER A 59 -2.37 4.56 -7.59
CA SER A 59 -3.19 4.72 -8.79
C SER A 59 -4.18 5.86 -8.57
N ASN A 60 -4.36 6.75 -9.55
CA ASN A 60 -5.33 7.83 -9.42
C ASN A 60 -6.78 7.28 -9.34
N VAL A 61 -7.71 8.12 -8.88
CA VAL A 61 -9.11 7.70 -8.63
C VAL A 61 -9.78 7.19 -9.90
N ASP A 62 -9.54 7.83 -11.05
CA ASP A 62 -10.10 7.40 -12.33
C ASP A 62 -9.69 5.97 -12.69
N ARG A 63 -8.40 5.65 -12.51
CA ARG A 63 -7.88 4.30 -12.75
C ARG A 63 -8.43 3.30 -11.72
N LEU A 64 -8.57 3.69 -10.46
CA LEU A 64 -9.20 2.86 -9.43
C LEU A 64 -10.64 2.53 -9.80
N GLN A 65 -11.44 3.51 -10.24
CA GLN A 65 -12.80 3.30 -10.70
C GLN A 65 -12.89 2.36 -11.92
N GLN A 66 -11.99 2.53 -12.88
CA GLN A 66 -11.90 1.61 -14.03
C GLN A 66 -11.61 0.17 -13.57
N ASN A 67 -10.69 -0.01 -12.62
CA ASN A 67 -10.34 -1.31 -12.08
C ASN A 67 -11.52 -1.94 -11.31
N ILE A 68 -12.27 -1.15 -10.52
CA ILE A 68 -13.47 -1.57 -9.81
C ILE A 68 -14.53 -2.05 -10.80
N LYS A 69 -14.80 -1.27 -11.85
CA LYS A 69 -15.75 -1.64 -12.90
C LYS A 69 -15.33 -2.92 -13.63
N LYS A 70 -14.04 -3.03 -14.00
CA LYS A 70 -13.50 -4.22 -14.67
C LYS A 70 -13.60 -5.48 -13.80
N ARG A 71 -13.44 -5.33 -12.47
CA ARG A 71 -13.56 -6.44 -11.51
C ARG A 71 -15.00 -6.95 -11.37
N GLY A 72 -15.99 -6.06 -11.51
CA GLY A 72 -17.41 -6.40 -11.59
C GLY A 72 -18.05 -6.92 -10.29
N ARG A 73 -17.47 -6.64 -9.12
CA ARG A 73 -18.08 -7.00 -7.83
C ARG A 73 -19.21 -6.03 -7.50
N GLU A 74 -20.43 -6.53 -7.31
CA GLU A 74 -21.63 -5.73 -7.11
C GLU A 74 -21.50 -4.71 -5.96
N PHE A 75 -20.99 -5.15 -4.81
CA PHE A 75 -20.85 -4.30 -3.61
C PHE A 75 -19.78 -3.20 -3.76
N GLU A 76 -18.90 -3.29 -4.76
CA GLU A 76 -17.88 -2.28 -5.04
C GLU A 76 -18.36 -1.22 -6.05
N GLN A 77 -19.44 -1.47 -6.82
CA GLN A 77 -19.85 -0.60 -7.92
C GLN A 77 -20.39 0.75 -7.46
N GLU A 78 -20.86 0.86 -6.22
CA GLU A 78 -21.39 2.10 -5.64
C GLU A 78 -20.33 2.94 -4.91
N ILE A 79 -19.06 2.52 -4.90
CA ILE A 79 -17.98 3.25 -4.24
C ILE A 79 -17.74 4.58 -4.96
N LYS A 80 -17.89 5.68 -4.20
CA LYS A 80 -17.73 7.04 -4.71
C LYS A 80 -16.26 7.46 -4.78
N ASP A 81 -15.96 8.36 -5.71
CA ASP A 81 -14.61 8.93 -5.89
C ASP A 81 -14.09 9.60 -4.62
N GLU A 82 -14.95 10.33 -3.92
CA GLU A 82 -14.61 10.99 -2.65
C GLU A 82 -14.14 9.98 -1.59
N TYR A 83 -14.79 8.82 -1.50
CA TYR A 83 -14.38 7.77 -0.57
C TYR A 83 -12.98 7.23 -0.92
N LEU A 84 -12.73 6.95 -2.20
CA LEU A 84 -11.43 6.49 -2.68
C LEU A 84 -10.33 7.52 -2.42
N GLN A 85 -10.62 8.80 -2.69
CA GLN A 85 -9.68 9.88 -2.45
C GLN A 85 -9.36 10.04 -0.96
N ASN A 86 -10.36 9.95 -0.08
CA ASN A 86 -10.19 10.05 1.36
C ASN A 86 -9.31 8.91 1.90
N ILE A 87 -9.57 7.68 1.50
CA ILE A 87 -8.74 6.52 1.86
C ILE A 87 -7.31 6.70 1.37
N GLN A 88 -7.13 7.11 0.12
CA GLN A 88 -5.82 7.32 -0.48
C GLN A 88 -5.03 8.41 0.26
N ASN A 89 -5.65 9.53 0.59
CA ASN A 89 -5.02 10.60 1.35
C ASN A 89 -4.56 10.13 2.73
N ARG A 90 -5.36 9.31 3.43
CA ARG A 90 -5.00 8.71 4.73
C ARG A 90 -3.79 7.78 4.61
N TYR A 91 -3.73 6.96 3.54
CA TYR A 91 -2.56 6.12 3.26
C TYR A 91 -1.31 6.96 3.07
N LEU A 92 -1.35 7.95 2.18
CA LEU A 92 -0.22 8.80 1.87
C LEU A 92 0.27 9.58 3.10
N ASP A 93 -0.67 10.10 3.91
CA ASP A 93 -0.37 10.79 5.17
C ASP A 93 0.35 9.87 6.17
N TYR A 94 -0.17 8.66 6.34
CA TYR A 94 0.46 7.68 7.21
C TYR A 94 1.86 7.31 6.73
N LEU A 95 2.01 6.99 5.45
CA LEU A 95 3.30 6.56 4.87
C LEU A 95 4.36 7.65 4.94
N ARG A 96 3.98 8.92 4.83
CA ARG A 96 4.89 10.06 4.96
C ARG A 96 5.32 10.37 6.39
N LYS A 97 4.44 10.09 7.37
CA LYS A 97 4.68 10.39 8.78
C LYS A 97 5.40 9.29 9.54
N GLN A 98 5.29 8.05 9.08
CA GLN A 98 5.95 6.92 9.73
C GLN A 98 7.47 6.95 9.47
N ASN A 99 8.25 6.45 10.41
CA ASN A 99 9.72 6.39 10.38
C ASN A 99 10.26 5.00 10.78
N HIS A 100 9.50 3.95 10.52
CA HIS A 100 9.85 2.60 10.97
C HIS A 100 10.46 1.75 9.87
N PHE A 101 10.18 2.08 8.60
CA PHE A 101 10.64 1.35 7.41
C PHE A 101 10.63 2.27 6.18
N PRO A 102 11.47 1.99 5.17
CA PRO A 102 11.45 2.71 3.90
C PRO A 102 10.16 2.39 3.12
N VAL A 103 9.71 3.38 2.36
CA VAL A 103 8.51 3.27 1.51
C VAL A 103 8.88 3.57 0.06
N LEU A 104 8.52 2.65 -0.82
CA LEU A 104 8.61 2.83 -2.26
C LEU A 104 7.21 3.10 -2.81
N LEU A 105 6.94 4.34 -3.22
CA LEU A 105 5.68 4.77 -3.81
C LEU A 105 5.82 4.73 -5.33
N LEU A 106 5.10 3.79 -5.97
CA LEU A 106 5.13 3.58 -7.41
C LEU A 106 3.81 4.05 -8.04
N ASP A 107 3.86 5.11 -8.84
CA ASP A 107 2.69 5.54 -9.60
C ASP A 107 2.48 4.66 -10.83
N ILE A 108 1.42 3.88 -10.78
CA ILE A 108 0.99 2.95 -11.83
C ILE A 108 -0.28 3.43 -12.57
N SER A 109 -0.67 4.70 -12.39
CA SER A 109 -1.94 5.22 -12.95
C SER A 109 -2.05 5.06 -14.47
N LYS A 110 -0.93 5.17 -15.17
CA LYS A 110 -0.86 5.16 -16.64
C LYS A 110 -0.18 3.93 -17.25
N VAL A 111 0.14 2.93 -16.45
CA VAL A 111 0.83 1.71 -16.91
C VAL A 111 0.08 0.46 -16.50
N ASP A 112 0.31 -0.63 -17.22
CA ASP A 112 -0.15 -1.97 -16.85
C ASP A 112 1.08 -2.88 -16.72
N PHE A 113 1.57 -3.05 -15.49
CA PHE A 113 2.76 -3.86 -15.23
C PHE A 113 2.53 -5.37 -15.43
N LYS A 114 1.29 -5.81 -15.64
CA LYS A 114 0.98 -7.20 -15.96
C LYS A 114 1.18 -7.49 -17.44
N GLU A 115 0.91 -6.49 -18.29
CA GLU A 115 0.99 -6.60 -19.75
C GLU A 115 2.28 -6.01 -20.32
N ASP A 116 2.94 -5.11 -19.56
CA ASP A 116 4.18 -4.44 -19.99
C ASP A 116 5.40 -4.99 -19.25
N GLU A 117 6.17 -5.84 -19.93
CA GLU A 117 7.40 -6.44 -19.39
C GLU A 117 8.47 -5.41 -19.01
N LYS A 118 8.52 -4.27 -19.69
CA LYS A 118 9.49 -3.21 -19.36
C LYS A 118 9.16 -2.57 -18.02
N VAL A 119 7.88 -2.29 -17.78
CA VAL A 119 7.40 -1.77 -16.50
C VAL A 119 7.65 -2.77 -15.38
N TYR A 120 7.33 -4.04 -15.61
CA TYR A 120 7.59 -5.12 -14.66
C TYR A 120 9.09 -5.26 -14.33
N SER A 121 9.95 -5.23 -15.34
CA SER A 121 11.42 -5.29 -15.16
C SER A 121 11.94 -4.09 -14.38
N ARG A 122 11.39 -2.89 -14.62
CA ARG A 122 11.72 -1.68 -13.87
C ARG A 122 11.33 -1.79 -12.40
N ILE A 123 10.16 -2.33 -12.10
CA ILE A 123 9.76 -2.61 -10.71
C ILE A 123 10.78 -3.53 -10.04
N LYS A 124 11.16 -4.63 -10.69
CA LYS A 124 12.18 -5.55 -10.14
C LYS A 124 13.50 -4.84 -9.83
N GLN A 125 14.00 -4.03 -10.74
CA GLN A 125 15.22 -3.25 -10.54
C GLN A 125 15.12 -2.31 -9.33
N LEU A 126 13.98 -1.63 -9.16
CA LEU A 126 13.74 -0.78 -8.00
C LEU A 126 13.76 -1.57 -6.68
N LEU A 127 13.28 -2.82 -6.68
CA LEU A 127 13.28 -3.67 -5.49
C LEU A 127 14.68 -4.18 -5.09
N GLU A 128 15.61 -4.22 -6.01
CA GLU A 128 16.99 -4.68 -5.77
C GLU A 128 17.87 -3.59 -5.14
N ASN A 129 17.43 -2.34 -5.14
CA ASN A 129 18.18 -1.24 -4.56
C ASN A 129 18.03 -1.20 -3.03
N PRO A 130 19.08 -0.87 -2.28
CA PRO A 130 18.95 -0.57 -0.85
C PRO A 130 18.28 0.78 -0.66
N TYR A 131 17.39 0.87 0.34
CA TYR A 131 16.71 2.11 0.72
C TYR A 131 16.92 2.40 2.20
N GLU A 132 17.33 3.63 2.49
CA GLU A 132 17.29 4.15 3.85
C GLU A 132 15.87 4.58 4.25
N LEU A 133 15.66 4.92 5.52
CA LEU A 133 14.36 5.41 5.97
C LEU A 133 13.93 6.64 5.18
N GLY A 134 12.70 6.61 4.66
CA GLY A 134 12.14 7.68 3.86
C GLY A 134 11.09 7.19 2.87
N VAL A 135 10.55 8.11 2.08
CA VAL A 135 9.59 7.83 1.02
C VAL A 135 10.23 8.16 -0.33
N TYR A 136 10.34 7.16 -1.17
CA TYR A 136 10.88 7.25 -2.52
C TYR A 136 9.76 7.12 -3.53
N GLN A 137 9.58 8.13 -4.39
CA GLN A 137 8.47 8.18 -5.33
C GLN A 137 8.97 8.04 -6.77
N PHE A 138 8.36 7.13 -7.52
CA PHE A 138 8.64 6.89 -8.93
C PHE A 138 7.36 6.87 -9.75
N ASN A 139 7.36 7.59 -10.87
CA ASN A 139 6.31 7.48 -11.87
C ASN A 139 6.76 6.45 -12.93
N LEU A 140 6.07 5.33 -13.00
CA LEU A 140 6.46 4.24 -13.90
C LEU A 140 6.12 4.50 -15.37
N ALA A 141 5.31 5.53 -15.67
CA ALA A 141 5.06 5.97 -17.04
C ALA A 141 6.20 6.81 -17.62
N GLU A 142 7.06 7.37 -16.76
CA GLU A 142 8.19 8.20 -17.20
C GLU A 142 9.44 7.34 -17.40
N PRO A 143 10.26 7.61 -18.44
CA PRO A 143 11.54 6.94 -18.58
C PRO A 143 12.45 7.27 -17.40
N MET A 144 13.32 6.34 -17.01
CA MET A 144 14.41 6.67 -16.08
C MET A 144 15.35 7.65 -16.77
N LEU A 145 15.62 8.77 -16.12
CA LEU A 145 16.68 9.69 -16.50
C LEU A 145 18.03 9.03 -16.24
#